data_5ad8c12cd51c5fcfa342b622f763fff6
#
_entry.id   5ad8c12cd51c5fcfa342b622f763fff6
#
_cell.length_a   1.000
_cell.length_b   1.000
_cell.length_c   1.000
_cell.angle_alpha   90.00
_cell.angle_beta   90.00
_cell.angle_gamma   90.00
#
_symmetry.space_group_name_H-M   'P 1'
#
loop_
_entity.id
_entity.type
_entity.pdbx_description
1 polymer ?
#
loop_
_entity_poly.entity_id
_entity_poly.type
_entity_poly.pdbx_seq_one_letter_code
_entity_poly.pdbx_strand_id
1 'polypeptide(L)'
;MKIAKYPFAIFSAALFAVMLMTPISSISKLIWLASVDMPVGLISSLEVILFDFQRLGTGLFVILVLGFTIAFSTAGLISKFSPLGGKYLYAIAGGAAISMALFLMVELIFQSELLAGNKTVLGKILHFGAGFFGGYFFHHLISSERSYTFIIRFLGIFYAYWLFGLVLEWVFTPVNASANFGFVFNELASDAQNALLRDFTSFFMATFLFAVLGSITLNPVWFFSAG
;
A
#
# COMPACT_ATOMS: atom_id res chain seq x y z
N MET A 1 -20.21 17.56 -2.88
CA MET A 1 -19.83 16.17 -2.55
C MET A 1 -19.17 15.39 -3.70
N LYS A 2 -19.49 15.58 -4.99
CA LYS A 2 -18.87 14.82 -6.10
C LYS A 2 -17.35 15.04 -6.24
N ILE A 3 -16.84 16.23 -5.99
CA ILE A 3 -15.40 16.58 -6.17
C ILE A 3 -14.50 15.81 -5.17
N ALA A 4 -14.95 15.62 -3.93
CA ALA A 4 -14.17 14.90 -2.91
C ALA A 4 -14.03 13.39 -3.20
N LYS A 5 -14.89 12.82 -4.04
CA LYS A 5 -14.87 11.39 -4.38
C LYS A 5 -13.62 10.98 -5.17
N TYR A 6 -13.13 11.86 -6.06
CA TYR A 6 -11.99 11.55 -6.92
C TYR A 6 -10.69 11.34 -6.16
N PRO A 7 -10.24 12.24 -5.26
CA PRO A 7 -9.05 12.00 -4.46
C PRO A 7 -9.11 10.68 -3.69
N PHE A 8 -10.20 10.43 -2.97
CA PHE A 8 -10.36 9.18 -2.22
C PHE A 8 -10.35 7.93 -3.11
N ALA A 9 -10.94 8.00 -4.31
CA ALA A 9 -10.89 6.91 -5.28
C ALA A 9 -9.46 6.68 -5.81
N ILE A 10 -8.67 7.75 -6.04
CA ILE A 10 -7.25 7.65 -6.41
C ILE A 10 -6.45 6.98 -5.30
N PHE A 11 -6.60 7.43 -4.05
CA PHE A 11 -5.94 6.81 -2.91
C PHE A 11 -6.27 5.32 -2.79
N SER A 12 -7.56 4.96 -2.91
CA SER A 12 -7.98 3.56 -2.84
C SER A 12 -7.43 2.72 -4.00
N ALA A 13 -7.39 3.28 -5.21
CA ALA A 13 -6.86 2.59 -6.39
C ALA A 13 -5.33 2.40 -6.29
N ALA A 14 -4.60 3.42 -5.82
CA ALA A 14 -3.16 3.33 -5.58
C ALA A 14 -2.85 2.27 -4.54
N LEU A 15 -3.58 2.27 -3.43
CA LEU A 15 -3.46 1.28 -2.38
C LEU A 15 -3.72 -0.14 -2.89
N PHE A 16 -4.80 -0.32 -3.64
CA PHE A 16 -5.14 -1.60 -4.25
C PHE A 16 -4.03 -2.09 -5.20
N ALA A 17 -3.47 -1.18 -6.01
CA ALA A 17 -2.36 -1.50 -6.89
C ALA A 17 -1.09 -1.90 -6.12
N VAL A 18 -0.76 -1.20 -5.02
CA VAL A 18 0.36 -1.57 -4.12
C VAL A 18 0.15 -2.95 -3.51
N MET A 19 -1.08 -3.27 -3.07
CA MET A 19 -1.41 -4.60 -2.55
C MET A 19 -1.18 -5.73 -3.55
N LEU A 20 -1.29 -5.44 -4.84
CA LEU A 20 -0.97 -6.41 -5.90
C LEU A 20 0.52 -6.42 -6.25
N MET A 21 1.18 -5.25 -6.32
CA MET A 21 2.58 -5.13 -6.73
C MET A 21 3.57 -5.69 -5.71
N THR A 22 3.32 -5.45 -4.42
CA THR A 22 4.26 -5.87 -3.36
C THR A 22 4.44 -7.38 -3.33
N PRO A 23 3.39 -8.23 -3.32
CA PRO A 23 3.56 -9.67 -3.39
C PRO A 23 4.28 -10.14 -4.67
N ILE A 24 4.04 -9.51 -5.83
CA ILE A 24 4.73 -9.85 -7.08
C ILE A 24 6.24 -9.69 -6.90
N SER A 25 6.68 -8.58 -6.30
CA SER A 25 8.10 -8.32 -6.04
C SER A 25 8.69 -9.27 -4.98
N SER A 26 7.98 -9.48 -3.88
CA SER A 26 8.42 -10.34 -2.79
C SER A 26 8.53 -11.81 -3.23
N ILE A 27 7.54 -12.33 -3.95
CA ILE A 27 7.55 -13.70 -4.50
C ILE A 27 8.71 -13.86 -5.49
N SER A 28 8.96 -12.87 -6.35
CA SER A 28 10.11 -12.92 -7.28
C SER A 28 11.44 -13.00 -6.54
N LYS A 29 11.57 -12.29 -5.42
CA LYS A 29 12.74 -12.34 -4.52
C LYS A 29 12.88 -13.72 -3.88
N LEU A 30 11.77 -14.28 -3.38
CA LEU A 30 11.77 -15.62 -2.75
C LEU A 30 12.12 -16.73 -3.74
N ILE A 31 11.60 -16.66 -4.98
CA ILE A 31 11.95 -17.59 -6.06
C ILE A 31 13.44 -17.50 -6.36
N TRP A 32 14.01 -16.31 -6.41
CA TRP A 32 15.44 -16.13 -6.62
C TRP A 32 16.26 -16.73 -5.45
N LEU A 33 15.87 -16.48 -4.18
CA LEU A 33 16.52 -17.07 -3.02
C LEU A 33 16.50 -18.60 -3.07
N ALA A 34 15.36 -19.19 -3.43
CA ALA A 34 15.25 -20.64 -3.60
C ALA A 34 16.16 -21.17 -4.72
N SER A 35 16.39 -20.40 -5.79
CA SER A 35 17.26 -20.80 -6.89
C SER A 35 18.75 -20.80 -6.57
N VAL A 36 19.15 -20.20 -5.45
CA VAL A 36 20.51 -20.19 -4.91
C VAL A 36 20.65 -21.05 -3.64
N ASP A 37 19.77 -22.04 -3.51
CA ASP A 37 19.73 -23.02 -2.41
C ASP A 37 19.59 -22.40 -1.00
N MET A 38 19.04 -21.18 -0.92
CA MET A 38 18.72 -20.59 0.39
C MET A 38 17.41 -21.18 0.94
N PRO A 39 17.36 -21.51 2.24
CA PRO A 39 16.16 -22.09 2.84
C PRO A 39 15.02 -21.07 2.84
N VAL A 40 13.95 -21.35 2.10
CA VAL A 40 12.73 -20.53 2.03
C VAL A 40 11.60 -21.28 2.73
N GLY A 41 11.36 -20.93 4.01
CA GLY A 41 10.25 -21.48 4.79
C GLY A 41 8.95 -20.69 4.58
N LEU A 42 7.81 -21.30 4.87
CA LEU A 42 6.51 -20.64 4.73
C LEU A 42 6.40 -19.40 5.65
N ILE A 43 6.83 -19.51 6.89
CA ILE A 43 6.77 -18.41 7.88
C ILE A 43 7.69 -17.27 7.43
N SER A 44 8.94 -17.55 7.08
CA SER A 44 9.87 -16.54 6.58
C SER A 44 9.40 -15.87 5.29
N SER A 45 8.70 -16.61 4.44
CA SER A 45 8.11 -16.03 3.22
C SER A 45 7.00 -15.02 3.54
N LEU A 46 6.14 -15.33 4.50
CA LEU A 46 5.11 -14.40 4.96
C LEU A 46 5.71 -13.16 5.63
N GLU A 47 6.73 -13.34 6.46
CA GLU A 47 7.47 -12.23 7.08
C GLU A 47 8.09 -11.30 6.04
N VAL A 48 8.72 -11.84 4.99
CA VAL A 48 9.29 -11.05 3.89
C VAL A 48 8.19 -10.25 3.17
N ILE A 49 7.05 -10.87 2.86
CA ILE A 49 5.93 -10.17 2.19
C ILE A 49 5.39 -9.04 3.07
N LEU A 50 5.18 -9.29 4.36
CA LEU A 50 4.69 -8.28 5.30
C LEU A 50 5.68 -7.13 5.48
N PHE A 51 6.96 -7.45 5.62
CA PHE A 51 8.03 -6.46 5.73
C PHE A 51 8.14 -5.59 4.47
N ASP A 52 8.14 -6.21 3.28
CA ASP A 52 8.17 -5.49 2.01
C ASP A 52 6.93 -4.60 1.87
N PHE A 53 5.77 -5.04 2.35
CA PHE A 53 4.56 -4.25 2.31
C PHE A 53 4.68 -2.97 3.15
N GLN A 54 5.24 -3.07 4.34
CA GLN A 54 5.43 -1.91 5.23
C GLN A 54 6.50 -0.94 4.70
N ARG A 55 7.63 -1.46 4.24
CA ARG A 55 8.78 -0.64 3.84
C ARG A 55 8.68 -0.17 2.38
N LEU A 56 8.54 -1.11 1.47
CA LEU A 56 8.48 -0.82 0.03
C LEU A 56 7.11 -0.27 -0.37
N GLY A 57 6.03 -0.82 0.20
CA GLY A 57 4.66 -0.45 -0.12
C GLY A 57 4.36 1.01 0.15
N THR A 58 4.89 1.59 1.23
CA THR A 58 4.69 3.02 1.56
C THR A 58 5.29 3.93 0.50
N GLY A 59 6.52 3.67 0.06
CA GLY A 59 7.17 4.45 -0.99
C GLY A 59 6.44 4.33 -2.34
N LEU A 60 6.07 3.10 -2.72
CA LEU A 60 5.29 2.84 -3.93
C LEU A 60 3.93 3.54 -3.89
N PHE A 61 3.26 3.54 -2.76
CA PHE A 61 1.96 4.20 -2.59
C PHE A 61 2.02 5.69 -2.95
N VAL A 62 3.01 6.42 -2.41
CA VAL A 62 3.18 7.85 -2.70
C VAL A 62 3.42 8.08 -4.20
N ILE A 63 4.30 7.30 -4.81
CA ILE A 63 4.61 7.39 -6.25
C ILE A 63 3.38 7.09 -7.09
N LEU A 64 2.61 6.05 -6.73
CA LEU A 64 1.41 5.67 -7.45
C LEU A 64 0.27 6.68 -7.29
N VAL A 65 0.10 7.31 -6.14
CA VAL A 65 -0.87 8.40 -5.97
C VAL A 65 -0.58 9.54 -6.95
N LEU A 66 0.68 9.95 -7.08
CA LEU A 66 1.07 10.98 -8.05
C LEU A 66 0.88 10.51 -9.50
N GLY A 67 1.35 9.32 -9.84
CA GLY A 67 1.21 8.73 -11.17
C GLY A 67 -0.25 8.54 -11.59
N PHE A 68 -1.08 8.01 -10.71
CA PHE A 68 -2.51 7.80 -10.96
C PHE A 68 -3.27 9.14 -11.04
N THR A 69 -2.89 10.15 -10.28
CA THR A 69 -3.49 11.47 -10.38
C THR A 69 -3.32 12.03 -11.80
N ILE A 70 -2.12 11.96 -12.36
CA ILE A 70 -1.83 12.44 -13.72
C ILE A 70 -2.55 11.55 -14.75
N ALA A 71 -2.38 10.23 -14.65
CA ALA A 71 -2.90 9.26 -15.62
C ALA A 71 -4.44 9.26 -15.68
N PHE A 72 -5.10 9.29 -14.51
CA PHE A 72 -6.56 9.27 -14.47
C PHE A 72 -7.18 10.62 -14.84
N SER A 73 -6.50 11.74 -14.56
CA SER A 73 -6.92 13.05 -15.07
C SER A 73 -6.88 13.09 -16.60
N THR A 74 -5.78 12.60 -17.19
CA THR A 74 -5.63 12.50 -18.65
C THR A 74 -6.65 11.54 -19.27
N ALA A 75 -6.84 10.35 -18.68
CA ALA A 75 -7.83 9.39 -19.14
C ALA A 75 -9.26 9.94 -19.06
N GLY A 76 -9.57 10.73 -18.02
CA GLY A 76 -10.85 11.42 -17.88
C GLY A 76 -11.12 12.46 -18.96
N LEU A 77 -10.09 13.16 -19.40
CA LEU A 77 -10.19 14.08 -20.54
C LEU A 77 -10.40 13.31 -21.85
N ILE A 78 -9.61 12.28 -22.10
CA ILE A 78 -9.69 11.46 -23.32
C ILE A 78 -11.05 10.73 -23.40
N SER A 79 -11.60 10.29 -22.28
CA SER A 79 -12.87 9.55 -22.24
C SER A 79 -14.06 10.32 -22.81
N LYS A 80 -13.98 11.64 -22.87
CA LYS A 80 -15.02 12.50 -23.46
C LYS A 80 -15.06 12.42 -24.99
N PHE A 81 -13.95 12.03 -25.61
CA PHE A 81 -13.78 12.02 -27.07
C PHE A 81 -13.57 10.60 -27.62
N SER A 82 -13.37 9.61 -26.75
CA SER A 82 -13.05 8.26 -27.16
C SER A 82 -14.31 7.37 -27.17
N PRO A 83 -14.50 6.52 -28.19
CA PRO A 83 -15.54 5.50 -28.22
C PRO A 83 -15.26 4.34 -27.25
N LEU A 84 -14.03 4.23 -26.75
CA LEU A 84 -13.66 3.24 -25.73
C LEU A 84 -14.36 3.58 -24.42
N GLY A 85 -15.06 2.62 -23.86
CA GLY A 85 -15.74 2.81 -22.56
C GLY A 85 -14.75 3.26 -21.47
N GLY A 86 -15.16 4.22 -20.64
CA GLY A 86 -14.30 4.83 -19.61
C GLY A 86 -13.54 3.82 -18.76
N LYS A 87 -14.14 2.67 -18.43
CA LYS A 87 -13.52 1.59 -17.64
C LYS A 87 -12.20 1.08 -18.23
N TYR A 88 -12.13 0.90 -19.56
CA TYR A 88 -10.93 0.42 -20.22
C TYR A 88 -9.85 1.50 -20.34
N LEU A 89 -10.26 2.76 -20.56
CA LEU A 89 -9.33 3.88 -20.59
C LEU A 89 -8.62 4.07 -19.25
N TYR A 90 -9.37 4.05 -18.15
CA TYR A 90 -8.76 4.13 -16.82
C TYR A 90 -7.89 2.91 -16.50
N ALA A 91 -8.30 1.71 -16.92
CA ALA A 91 -7.52 0.50 -16.73
C ALA A 91 -6.17 0.58 -17.47
N ILE A 92 -6.18 0.96 -18.75
CA ILE A 92 -4.95 1.14 -19.56
C ILE A 92 -4.09 2.27 -18.97
N ALA A 93 -4.69 3.39 -18.56
CA ALA A 93 -3.98 4.49 -17.94
C ALA A 93 -3.28 4.07 -16.64
N GLY A 94 -3.93 3.23 -15.82
CA GLY A 94 -3.34 2.69 -14.60
C GLY A 94 -2.13 1.78 -14.89
N GLY A 95 -2.25 0.88 -15.86
CA GLY A 95 -1.14 0.04 -16.32
C GLY A 95 0.04 0.85 -16.88
N ALA A 96 -0.26 1.83 -17.72
CA ALA A 96 0.75 2.74 -18.29
C ALA A 96 1.44 3.57 -17.21
N ALA A 97 0.69 4.05 -16.21
CA ALA A 97 1.24 4.84 -15.10
C ALA A 97 2.26 4.03 -14.28
N ILE A 98 1.96 2.76 -13.96
CA ILE A 98 2.90 1.89 -13.26
C ILE A 98 4.12 1.60 -14.12
N SER A 99 3.94 1.24 -15.40
CA SER A 99 5.07 0.99 -16.29
C SER A 99 5.98 2.20 -16.43
N MET A 100 5.41 3.39 -16.53
CA MET A 100 6.16 4.64 -16.60
C MET A 100 6.87 4.96 -15.29
N ALA A 101 6.19 4.77 -14.15
CA ALA A 101 6.80 4.97 -12.83
C ALA A 101 8.01 4.04 -12.62
N LEU A 102 7.88 2.76 -12.96
CA LEU A 102 8.98 1.79 -12.85
C LEU A 102 10.13 2.12 -13.81
N PHE A 103 9.82 2.55 -15.04
CA PHE A 103 10.83 3.01 -15.99
C PHE A 103 11.59 4.23 -15.45
N LEU A 104 10.89 5.27 -14.98
CA LEU A 104 11.51 6.47 -14.43
C LEU A 104 12.34 6.19 -13.18
N MET A 105 11.89 5.28 -12.32
CA MET A 105 12.67 4.86 -11.14
C MET A 105 14.02 4.25 -11.53
N VAL A 106 14.08 3.45 -12.59
CA VAL A 106 15.31 2.85 -13.08
C VAL A 106 16.19 3.90 -13.74
N GLU A 107 15.65 4.66 -14.70
CA GLU A 107 16.44 5.56 -15.52
C GLU A 107 16.91 6.83 -14.80
N LEU A 108 16.06 7.41 -13.93
CA LEU A 108 16.33 8.73 -13.35
C LEU A 108 16.80 8.69 -11.89
N ILE A 109 16.40 7.67 -11.12
CA ILE A 109 16.58 7.72 -9.67
C ILE A 109 17.64 6.71 -9.21
N PHE A 110 17.45 5.43 -9.51
CA PHE A 110 18.27 4.37 -8.91
C PHE A 110 19.29 3.75 -9.85
N GLN A 111 19.17 3.97 -11.17
CA GLN A 111 20.01 3.33 -12.21
C GLN A 111 20.11 1.80 -12.06
N SER A 112 19.12 1.22 -11.37
CA SER A 112 19.01 -0.21 -11.11
C SER A 112 17.55 -0.62 -10.88
N GLU A 113 17.23 -1.88 -11.18
CA GLU A 113 15.90 -2.45 -10.94
C GLU A 113 15.66 -2.62 -9.43
N LEU A 114 14.95 -1.67 -8.82
CA LEU A 114 14.65 -1.70 -7.37
C LEU A 114 13.70 -2.85 -7.00
N LEU A 115 12.72 -3.12 -7.87
CA LEU A 115 11.74 -4.17 -7.67
C LEU A 115 12.24 -5.49 -8.30
N ALA A 116 12.44 -6.51 -7.48
CA ALA A 116 12.92 -7.82 -7.95
C ALA A 116 12.02 -8.40 -9.06
N GLY A 117 10.70 -8.21 -8.95
CA GLY A 117 9.76 -8.64 -9.97
C GLY A 117 9.92 -7.94 -11.32
N ASN A 118 10.44 -6.72 -11.36
CA ASN A 118 10.61 -5.96 -12.59
C ASN A 118 11.78 -6.43 -13.47
N LYS A 119 12.66 -7.30 -12.96
CA LYS A 119 13.80 -7.86 -13.70
C LYS A 119 13.38 -8.83 -14.81
N THR A 120 12.18 -9.37 -14.76
CA THR A 120 11.67 -10.35 -15.73
C THR A 120 10.56 -9.77 -16.58
N VAL A 121 10.41 -10.27 -17.82
CA VAL A 121 9.32 -9.87 -18.72
C VAL A 121 7.96 -10.19 -18.06
N LEU A 122 7.84 -11.38 -17.45
CA LEU A 122 6.62 -11.77 -16.73
C LEU A 122 6.31 -10.79 -15.60
N GLY A 123 7.30 -10.42 -14.82
CA GLY A 123 7.12 -9.48 -13.74
C GLY A 123 6.69 -8.09 -14.23
N LYS A 124 7.24 -7.60 -15.35
CA LYS A 124 6.78 -6.33 -15.97
C LYS A 124 5.32 -6.41 -16.40
N ILE A 125 4.90 -7.54 -16.98
CA ILE A 125 3.50 -7.79 -17.37
C ILE A 125 2.60 -7.81 -16.11
N LEU A 126 3.02 -8.48 -15.04
CA LEU A 126 2.27 -8.54 -13.79
C LEU A 126 2.14 -7.17 -13.13
N HIS A 127 3.18 -6.35 -13.13
CA HIS A 127 3.13 -4.98 -12.61
C HIS A 127 2.21 -4.09 -13.45
N PHE A 128 2.28 -4.20 -14.81
CA PHE A 128 1.30 -3.55 -15.68
C PHE A 128 -0.12 -3.99 -15.34
N GLY A 129 -0.34 -5.30 -15.15
CA GLY A 129 -1.62 -5.87 -14.74
C GLY A 129 -2.13 -5.31 -13.41
N ALA A 130 -1.24 -5.15 -12.42
CA ALA A 130 -1.61 -4.54 -11.15
C ALA A 130 -2.13 -3.10 -11.34
N GLY A 131 -1.48 -2.31 -12.20
CA GLY A 131 -1.95 -0.98 -12.56
C GLY A 131 -3.25 -0.98 -13.35
N PHE A 132 -3.39 -1.92 -14.28
CA PHE A 132 -4.61 -2.10 -15.06
C PHE A 132 -5.82 -2.38 -14.14
N PHE A 133 -5.69 -3.31 -13.20
CA PHE A 133 -6.73 -3.59 -12.21
C PHE A 133 -6.96 -2.40 -11.26
N GLY A 134 -5.91 -1.66 -10.87
CA GLY A 134 -6.02 -0.42 -10.13
C GLY A 134 -6.86 0.64 -10.85
N GLY A 135 -6.64 0.85 -12.15
CA GLY A 135 -7.41 1.78 -12.97
C GLY A 135 -8.85 1.32 -13.20
N TYR A 136 -9.08 0.01 -13.40
CA TYR A 136 -10.42 -0.57 -13.48
C TYR A 136 -11.19 -0.36 -12.17
N PHE A 137 -10.54 -0.60 -11.03
CA PHE A 137 -11.08 -0.38 -9.70
C PHE A 137 -11.41 1.10 -9.46
N PHE A 138 -10.52 2.02 -9.86
CA PHE A 138 -10.80 3.45 -9.81
C PHE A 138 -12.09 3.81 -10.55
N HIS A 139 -12.25 3.34 -11.80
CA HIS A 139 -13.46 3.60 -12.57
C HIS A 139 -14.69 3.05 -11.87
N HIS A 140 -14.63 1.85 -11.30
CA HIS A 140 -15.72 1.26 -10.54
C HIS A 140 -16.12 2.16 -9.35
N LEU A 141 -15.14 2.68 -8.62
CA LEU A 141 -15.37 3.56 -7.49
C LEU A 141 -16.05 4.88 -7.89
N ILE A 142 -15.62 5.51 -8.98
CA ILE A 142 -16.21 6.80 -9.41
C ILE A 142 -17.58 6.63 -10.05
N SER A 143 -17.88 5.49 -10.65
CA SER A 143 -19.14 5.22 -11.36
C SER A 143 -20.29 4.84 -10.42
N SER A 144 -20.01 4.23 -9.27
CA SER A 144 -21.02 3.74 -8.34
C SER A 144 -21.40 4.80 -7.31
N GLU A 145 -22.70 4.98 -7.05
CA GLU A 145 -23.18 5.90 -6.02
C GLU A 145 -22.87 5.37 -4.59
N ARG A 146 -22.81 4.05 -4.40
CA ARG A 146 -22.51 3.38 -3.12
C ARG A 146 -21.02 3.34 -2.78
N SER A 147 -20.17 3.87 -3.66
CA SER A 147 -18.71 3.76 -3.51
C SER A 147 -18.14 4.44 -2.27
N TYR A 148 -18.78 5.51 -1.75
CA TYR A 148 -18.25 6.17 -0.55
C TYR A 148 -18.16 5.23 0.65
N THR A 149 -19.20 4.47 0.91
CA THR A 149 -19.21 3.47 1.99
C THR A 149 -18.09 2.45 1.82
N PHE A 150 -17.93 1.96 0.60
CA PHE A 150 -16.87 1.00 0.28
C PHE A 150 -15.47 1.62 0.44
N ILE A 151 -15.26 2.83 -0.09
CA ILE A 151 -13.98 3.54 0.02
C ILE A 151 -13.61 3.75 1.50
N ILE A 152 -14.53 4.25 2.33
CA ILE A 152 -14.28 4.51 3.75
C ILE A 152 -13.93 3.20 4.47
N ARG A 153 -14.69 2.13 4.22
CA ARG A 153 -14.40 0.81 4.80
C ARG A 153 -13.04 0.29 4.37
N PHE A 154 -12.74 0.34 3.08
CA PHE A 154 -11.49 -0.14 2.52
C PHE A 154 -10.28 0.60 3.10
N LEU A 155 -10.32 1.94 3.08
CA LEU A 155 -9.23 2.77 3.63
C LEU A 155 -9.11 2.61 5.14
N GLY A 156 -10.22 2.53 5.86
CA GLY A 156 -10.22 2.34 7.30
C GLY A 156 -9.69 0.97 7.73
N ILE A 157 -10.04 -0.10 7.03
CA ILE A 157 -9.48 -1.45 7.28
C ILE A 157 -7.98 -1.47 6.96
N PHE A 158 -7.56 -0.79 5.88
CA PHE A 158 -6.14 -0.70 5.55
C PHE A 158 -5.36 0.08 6.60
N TYR A 159 -5.89 1.21 7.07
CA TYR A 159 -5.29 1.96 8.16
C TYR A 159 -5.19 1.12 9.44
N ALA A 160 -6.24 0.38 9.78
CA ALA A 160 -6.23 -0.56 10.89
C ALA A 160 -5.15 -1.65 10.71
N TYR A 161 -5.01 -2.22 9.52
CA TYR A 161 -3.96 -3.20 9.22
C TYR A 161 -2.56 -2.61 9.45
N TRP A 162 -2.32 -1.38 8.98
CA TRP A 162 -1.04 -0.69 9.19
C TRP A 162 -0.74 -0.47 10.68
N LEU A 163 -1.74 -0.02 11.45
CA LEU A 163 -1.61 0.15 12.90
C LEU A 163 -1.33 -1.18 13.62
N PHE A 164 -1.96 -2.26 13.19
CA PHE A 164 -1.70 -3.57 13.74
C PHE A 164 -0.25 -4.03 13.46
N GLY A 165 0.28 -3.70 12.29
CA GLY A 165 1.69 -3.89 11.97
C GLY A 165 2.63 -3.19 12.97
N LEU A 166 2.32 -1.95 13.37
CA LEU A 166 3.08 -1.24 14.41
C LEU A 166 2.99 -1.93 15.77
N VAL A 167 1.81 -2.46 16.14
CA VAL A 167 1.66 -3.25 17.38
C VAL A 167 2.60 -4.44 17.36
N LEU A 168 2.62 -5.21 16.25
CA LEU A 168 3.49 -6.37 16.10
C LEU A 168 4.97 -5.98 16.15
N GLU A 169 5.34 -4.87 15.50
CA GLU A 169 6.73 -4.38 15.51
C GLU A 169 7.18 -4.03 16.93
N TRP A 170 6.36 -3.34 17.73
CA TRP A 170 6.68 -3.03 19.11
C TRP A 170 6.72 -4.27 20.02
N VAL A 171 5.89 -5.29 19.77
CA VAL A 171 5.88 -6.53 20.56
C VAL A 171 7.06 -7.43 20.24
N PHE A 172 7.38 -7.61 18.96
CA PHE A 172 8.36 -8.62 18.54
C PHE A 172 9.73 -8.05 18.21
N THR A 173 9.85 -6.79 17.82
CA THR A 173 11.10 -6.13 17.41
C THR A 173 11.23 -4.72 17.96
N PRO A 174 11.18 -4.53 19.30
CA PRO A 174 11.12 -3.20 19.92
C PRO A 174 12.32 -2.31 19.60
N VAL A 175 13.49 -2.92 19.36
CA VAL A 175 14.71 -2.19 18.96
C VAL A 175 14.50 -1.51 17.60
N ASN A 176 13.92 -2.22 16.64
CA ASN A 176 13.63 -1.66 15.33
C ASN A 176 12.49 -0.62 15.40
N ALA A 177 11.42 -0.94 16.15
CA ALA A 177 10.32 -0.04 16.37
C ALA A 177 10.77 1.29 16.96
N SER A 178 11.57 1.26 18.02
CA SER A 178 12.07 2.46 18.70
C SER A 178 12.98 3.32 17.81
N ALA A 179 13.80 2.67 16.98
CA ALA A 179 14.67 3.37 16.04
C ALA A 179 13.88 4.23 15.03
N ASN A 180 12.69 3.79 14.62
CA ASN A 180 11.80 4.57 13.75
C ASN A 180 11.31 5.87 14.43
N PHE A 181 11.32 5.92 15.77
CA PHE A 181 10.96 7.09 16.57
C PHE A 181 12.19 7.86 17.11
N GLY A 182 13.40 7.46 16.71
CA GLY A 182 14.65 8.13 17.11
C GLY A 182 15.17 7.71 18.48
N PHE A 183 14.71 6.59 19.06
CA PHE A 183 15.17 6.09 20.35
C PHE A 183 16.15 4.95 20.17
N VAL A 184 17.22 4.92 20.97
CA VAL A 184 18.12 3.79 21.09
C VAL A 184 17.64 2.91 22.25
N PHE A 185 16.77 1.93 21.95
CA PHE A 185 16.04 1.15 22.94
C PHE A 185 16.95 0.50 23.98
N ASN A 186 18.08 -0.08 23.55
CA ASN A 186 19.00 -0.79 24.43
C ASN A 186 19.80 0.12 25.39
N GLU A 187 19.81 1.43 25.14
CA GLU A 187 20.46 2.42 26.03
C GLU A 187 19.52 2.94 27.11
N LEU A 188 18.25 2.61 27.05
CA LEU A 188 17.27 3.01 28.04
C LEU A 188 17.32 2.12 29.28
N ALA A 189 17.05 2.68 30.45
CA ALA A 189 16.83 1.90 31.66
C ALA A 189 15.67 0.91 31.49
N SER A 190 15.71 -0.24 32.17
CA SER A 190 14.72 -1.31 32.05
C SER A 190 13.27 -0.84 32.28
N ASP A 191 13.08 0.06 33.24
CA ASP A 191 11.75 0.60 33.54
C ASP A 191 11.24 1.49 32.38
N ALA A 192 12.12 2.25 31.73
CA ALA A 192 11.79 3.06 30.57
C ALA A 192 11.48 2.18 29.35
N GLN A 193 12.23 1.10 29.14
CA GLN A 193 11.94 0.11 28.10
C GLN A 193 10.54 -0.50 28.28
N ASN A 194 10.23 -0.95 29.49
CA ASN A 194 8.93 -1.55 29.81
C ASN A 194 7.78 -0.54 29.67
N ALA A 195 7.99 0.73 30.08
CA ALA A 195 7.00 1.78 29.91
C ALA A 195 6.72 2.06 28.43
N LEU A 196 7.77 2.21 27.61
CA LEU A 196 7.63 2.43 26.17
C LEU A 196 6.90 1.27 25.48
N LEU A 197 7.29 0.03 25.76
CA LEU A 197 6.63 -1.14 25.21
C LEU A 197 5.13 -1.14 25.53
N ARG A 198 4.77 -0.96 26.79
CA ARG A 198 3.38 -0.95 27.23
C ARG A 198 2.61 0.20 26.61
N ASP A 199 3.15 1.41 26.64
CA ASP A 199 2.43 2.61 26.25
C ASP A 199 2.23 2.67 24.73
N PHE A 200 3.27 2.39 23.92
CA PHE A 200 3.14 2.36 22.47
C PHE A 200 2.28 1.20 21.97
N THR A 201 2.47 0.00 22.54
CA THR A 201 1.65 -1.16 22.17
C THR A 201 0.16 -0.90 22.50
N SER A 202 -0.12 -0.35 23.70
CA SER A 202 -1.50 -0.03 24.09
C SER A 202 -2.10 1.06 23.23
N PHE A 203 -1.36 2.10 22.91
CA PHE A 203 -1.80 3.19 22.05
C PHE A 203 -2.15 2.69 20.64
N PHE A 204 -1.24 1.98 19.99
CA PHE A 204 -1.48 1.47 18.64
C PHE A 204 -2.58 0.40 18.61
N MET A 205 -2.70 -0.43 19.65
CA MET A 205 -3.78 -1.41 19.76
C MET A 205 -5.15 -0.73 19.93
N ALA A 206 -5.27 0.29 20.77
CA ALA A 206 -6.51 1.05 20.94
C ALA A 206 -6.90 1.76 19.62
N THR A 207 -5.95 2.41 18.98
CA THR A 207 -6.14 3.10 17.69
C THR A 207 -6.57 2.11 16.59
N PHE A 208 -5.93 0.93 16.53
CA PHE A 208 -6.33 -0.18 15.65
C PHE A 208 -7.80 -0.59 15.87
N LEU A 209 -8.18 -0.85 17.11
CA LEU A 209 -9.56 -1.25 17.44
C LEU A 209 -10.58 -0.18 17.05
N PHE A 210 -10.28 1.10 17.29
CA PHE A 210 -11.15 2.20 16.90
C PHE A 210 -11.24 2.32 15.37
N ALA A 211 -10.14 2.15 14.64
CA ALA A 211 -10.14 2.14 13.18
C ALA A 211 -10.98 0.99 12.61
N VAL A 212 -10.90 -0.22 13.19
CA VAL A 212 -11.74 -1.36 12.82
C VAL A 212 -13.22 -1.06 13.09
N LEU A 213 -13.56 -0.58 14.30
CA LEU A 213 -14.95 -0.23 14.65
C LEU A 213 -15.49 0.87 13.74
N GLY A 214 -14.70 1.89 13.44
CA GLY A 214 -15.06 2.95 12.49
C GLY A 214 -15.36 2.40 11.10
N SER A 215 -14.52 1.48 10.61
CA SER A 215 -14.66 0.87 9.29
C SER A 215 -15.90 -0.03 9.19
N ILE A 216 -16.23 -0.75 10.25
CA ILE A 216 -17.41 -1.64 10.29
C ILE A 216 -18.69 -0.83 10.46
N THR A 217 -18.75 0.05 11.45
CA THR A 217 -19.96 0.79 11.84
C THR A 217 -20.22 2.03 11.00
N LEU A 218 -19.18 2.58 10.34
CA LEU A 218 -19.20 3.88 9.64
C LEU A 218 -19.58 5.05 10.57
N ASN A 219 -19.40 4.87 11.87
CA ASN A 219 -19.65 5.92 12.84
C ASN A 219 -18.39 6.80 12.96
N PRO A 220 -18.48 8.12 12.64
CA PRO A 220 -17.32 9.02 12.66
C PRO A 220 -16.67 9.14 14.02
N VAL A 221 -17.39 8.91 15.11
CA VAL A 221 -16.85 8.96 16.47
C VAL A 221 -15.65 8.02 16.62
N TRP A 222 -15.73 6.81 16.08
CA TRP A 222 -14.63 5.86 16.17
C TRP A 222 -13.39 6.30 15.38
N PHE A 223 -13.58 6.92 14.22
CA PHE A 223 -12.45 7.46 13.44
C PHE A 223 -11.78 8.64 14.16
N PHE A 224 -12.54 9.53 14.78
CA PHE A 224 -11.98 10.62 15.58
C PHE A 224 -11.24 10.12 16.83
N SER A 225 -11.67 8.98 17.40
CA SER A 225 -10.99 8.35 18.53
C SER A 225 -9.72 7.60 18.13
N ALA A 226 -9.55 7.29 16.83
CA ALA A 226 -8.39 6.60 16.28
C ALA A 226 -7.23 7.53 15.90
N GLY A 227 -7.38 8.82 15.99
CA GLY A 227 -6.39 9.82 15.65
C GLY A 227 -7.05 11.12 15.25
#